data_436ff5f4620948b8e660e814e483fc9d
#
_entry.id   436ff5f4620948b8e660e814e483fc9d
#
_cell.length_a   1.000
_cell.length_b   1.000
_cell.length_c   1.000
_cell.angle_alpha   90.00
_cell.angle_beta   90.00
_cell.angle_gamma   90.00
#
_symmetry.space_group_name_H-M   'P 1'
#
loop_
_entity.id
_entity.type
_entity.pdbx_description
1 polymer ?
#
loop_
_entity_poly.entity_id
_entity_poly.type
_entity_poly.pdbx_seq_one_letter_code
_entity_poly.pdbx_strand_id
1 'polypeptide(L)'
;MFKFLNKNKGFTLVEMLVSILIFSIIIGAATGVFVSAIKLQRYSLTHQQLLDQTSYAMEYMSRAIRMAQKDTAGDCTDGKNYKVIDENHLKFMSYNSVLYGCQEFFLEGNQLKTKNDNLSTLPLISPNFRVTSLKFSVSGDESGKQPRVTIFMEVQGIGVGSQPRLRIQTTISQRNLNI
;
A
#
# COMPACT_ATOMS: atom_id res chain seq x y z
N MET A 1 -68.63 31.57 4.49
CA MET A 1 -68.24 31.70 5.92
C MET A 1 -67.94 30.29 6.44
N PHE A 2 -66.75 29.74 6.24
CA PHE A 2 -66.35 28.40 6.67
C PHE A 2 -65.94 28.44 8.15
N LYS A 3 -66.71 27.82 9.00
CA LYS A 3 -66.44 27.69 10.43
C LYS A 3 -65.52 26.50 10.64
N PHE A 4 -64.17 26.76 10.78
CA PHE A 4 -63.18 25.76 11.18
C PHE A 4 -63.49 25.35 12.64
N LEU A 5 -64.11 24.17 12.78
CA LEU A 5 -64.29 23.52 14.08
C LEU A 5 -62.90 23.03 14.56
N ASN A 6 -62.25 23.81 15.39
CA ASN A 6 -61.02 23.44 16.08
C ASN A 6 -61.34 22.40 17.15
N LYS A 7 -61.25 21.11 16.80
CA LYS A 7 -61.44 19.97 17.68
C LYS A 7 -60.09 19.65 18.34
N ASN A 8 -59.79 20.31 19.46
CA ASN A 8 -58.61 20.01 20.28
C ASN A 8 -58.78 18.59 20.86
N LYS A 9 -58.22 17.60 20.18
CA LYS A 9 -58.05 16.24 20.70
C LYS A 9 -56.76 16.17 21.46
N GLY A 10 -56.79 16.01 22.77
CA GLY A 10 -55.65 15.71 23.60
C GLY A 10 -55.14 14.30 23.35
N PHE A 11 -53.81 14.10 23.41
CA PHE A 11 -53.21 12.77 23.34
C PHE A 11 -53.48 11.96 24.59
N THR A 12 -53.77 10.68 24.42
CA THR A 12 -53.90 9.75 25.53
C THR A 12 -52.51 9.31 26.04
N LEU A 13 -52.42 8.96 27.32
CA LEU A 13 -51.13 8.49 27.93
C LEU A 13 -50.63 7.23 27.20
N VAL A 14 -51.52 6.33 26.78
CA VAL A 14 -51.18 5.12 26.04
C VAL A 14 -50.58 5.45 24.66
N GLU A 15 -51.12 6.44 23.96
CA GLU A 15 -50.65 6.86 22.64
C GLU A 15 -49.23 7.44 22.72
N MET A 16 -48.92 8.20 23.79
CA MET A 16 -47.57 8.70 24.04
C MET A 16 -46.59 7.55 24.36
N LEU A 17 -46.96 6.57 25.16
CA LEU A 17 -46.15 5.41 25.48
C LEU A 17 -45.79 4.58 24.22
N VAL A 18 -46.79 4.29 23.38
CA VAL A 18 -46.59 3.55 22.13
C VAL A 18 -45.70 4.34 21.16
N SER A 19 -45.92 5.63 21.05
CA SER A 19 -45.11 6.50 20.18
C SER A 19 -43.63 6.51 20.59
N ILE A 20 -43.34 6.63 21.89
CA ILE A 20 -41.96 6.60 22.43
C ILE A 20 -41.32 5.22 22.19
N LEU A 21 -42.07 4.13 22.35
CA LEU A 21 -41.57 2.78 22.11
C LEU A 21 -41.15 2.58 20.65
N ILE A 22 -42.05 2.93 19.71
CA ILE A 22 -41.76 2.83 18.27
C ILE A 22 -40.58 3.71 17.88
N PHE A 23 -40.51 4.96 18.38
CA PHE A 23 -39.47 5.90 18.14
C PHE A 23 -38.08 5.37 18.63
N SER A 24 -38.05 4.76 19.81
CA SER A 24 -36.84 4.16 20.37
C SER A 24 -36.32 3.01 19.52
N ILE A 25 -37.20 2.17 18.98
CA ILE A 25 -36.80 1.07 18.08
C ILE A 25 -36.18 1.61 16.77
N ILE A 26 -36.85 2.63 16.19
CA ILE A 26 -36.35 3.26 14.95
C ILE A 26 -34.98 3.89 15.14
N ILE A 27 -34.78 4.65 16.23
CA ILE A 27 -33.45 5.27 16.54
C ILE A 27 -32.41 4.18 16.77
N GLY A 28 -32.73 3.13 17.51
CA GLY A 28 -31.79 2.02 17.73
C GLY A 28 -31.37 1.36 16.43
N ALA A 29 -32.28 1.09 15.52
CA ALA A 29 -31.98 0.53 14.21
C ALA A 29 -31.14 1.49 13.35
N ALA A 30 -31.51 2.77 13.29
CA ALA A 30 -30.77 3.79 12.54
C ALA A 30 -29.32 3.96 13.04
N THR A 31 -29.13 3.96 14.37
CA THR A 31 -27.79 4.04 14.98
C THR A 31 -26.92 2.83 14.58
N GLY A 32 -27.48 1.63 14.55
CA GLY A 32 -26.76 0.41 14.14
C GLY A 32 -26.25 0.50 12.69
N VAL A 33 -27.09 0.96 11.78
CA VAL A 33 -26.74 1.19 10.37
C VAL A 33 -25.64 2.25 10.24
N PHE A 34 -25.77 3.36 10.97
CA PHE A 34 -24.82 4.46 10.95
C PHE A 34 -23.40 4.02 11.42
N VAL A 35 -23.31 3.29 12.52
CA VAL A 35 -22.04 2.74 13.02
C VAL A 35 -21.40 1.79 11.99
N SER A 36 -22.21 0.95 11.34
CA SER A 36 -21.73 0.04 10.30
C SER A 36 -21.21 0.79 9.08
N ALA A 37 -21.88 1.86 8.66
CA ALA A 37 -21.48 2.71 7.55
C ALA A 37 -20.13 3.40 7.84
N ILE A 38 -19.92 3.93 9.05
CA ILE A 38 -18.64 4.54 9.45
C ILE A 38 -17.49 3.51 9.41
N LYS A 39 -17.72 2.29 9.92
CA LYS A 39 -16.70 1.23 9.88
C LYS A 39 -16.31 0.88 8.45
N LEU A 40 -17.27 0.75 7.56
CA LEU A 40 -17.06 0.46 6.15
C LEU A 40 -16.29 1.60 5.45
N GLN A 41 -16.66 2.84 5.74
CA GLN A 41 -15.97 4.02 5.19
C GLN A 41 -14.48 4.06 5.62
N ARG A 42 -14.20 3.82 6.91
CA ARG A 42 -12.82 3.76 7.40
C ARG A 42 -12.01 2.65 6.73
N TYR A 43 -12.60 1.48 6.56
CA TYR A 43 -11.96 0.37 5.85
C TYR A 43 -11.65 0.75 4.39
N SER A 44 -12.60 1.38 3.70
CA SER A 44 -12.43 1.84 2.31
C SER A 44 -11.32 2.88 2.18
N LEU A 45 -11.25 3.85 3.09
CA LEU A 45 -10.18 4.85 3.11
C LEU A 45 -8.80 4.22 3.35
N THR A 46 -8.70 3.31 4.30
CA THR A 46 -7.44 2.58 4.56
C THR A 46 -7.02 1.76 3.34
N HIS A 47 -7.97 1.14 2.65
CA HIS A 47 -7.71 0.39 1.42
C HIS A 47 -7.20 1.28 0.28
N GLN A 48 -7.79 2.47 0.09
CA GLN A 48 -7.31 3.45 -0.89
C GLN A 48 -5.89 3.91 -0.58
N GLN A 49 -5.61 4.28 0.67
CA GLN A 49 -4.26 4.67 1.10
C GLN A 49 -3.24 3.53 0.90
N LEU A 50 -3.65 2.29 1.14
CA LEU A 50 -2.81 1.11 0.90
C LEU A 50 -2.46 0.97 -0.58
N LEU A 51 -3.44 1.13 -1.46
CA LEU A 51 -3.24 1.10 -2.92
C LEU A 51 -2.29 2.21 -3.38
N ASP A 52 -2.50 3.44 -2.92
CA ASP A 52 -1.69 4.60 -3.30
C ASP A 52 -0.22 4.43 -2.85
N GLN A 53 0.00 4.04 -1.60
CA GLN A 53 1.34 3.81 -1.06
C GLN A 53 2.06 2.65 -1.76
N THR A 54 1.34 1.58 -2.03
CA THR A 54 1.90 0.41 -2.73
C THR A 54 2.23 0.74 -4.18
N SER A 55 1.35 1.46 -4.87
CA SER A 55 1.57 1.91 -6.26
C SER A 55 2.77 2.84 -6.36
N TYR A 56 2.89 3.80 -5.43
CA TYR A 56 4.05 4.69 -5.36
C TYR A 56 5.35 3.91 -5.17
N ALA A 57 5.41 3.00 -4.21
CA ALA A 57 6.59 2.19 -3.93
C ALA A 57 6.97 1.32 -5.15
N MET A 58 5.98 0.69 -5.80
CA MET A 58 6.20 -0.12 -6.99
C MET A 58 6.67 0.71 -8.18
N GLU A 59 6.12 1.90 -8.38
CA GLU A 59 6.56 2.79 -9.46
C GLU A 59 7.98 3.28 -9.22
N TYR A 60 8.31 3.69 -7.99
CA TYR A 60 9.66 4.10 -7.61
C TYR A 60 10.69 2.99 -7.87
N MET A 61 10.42 1.78 -7.35
CA MET A 61 11.27 0.61 -7.58
C MET A 61 11.39 0.28 -9.08
N SER A 62 10.28 0.30 -9.80
CA SER A 62 10.26 -0.02 -11.23
C SER A 62 11.09 0.95 -12.06
N ARG A 63 11.02 2.25 -11.76
CA ARG A 63 11.85 3.26 -12.42
C ARG A 63 13.33 3.06 -12.12
N ALA A 64 13.69 2.86 -10.86
CA ALA A 64 15.07 2.65 -10.45
C ALA A 64 15.67 1.39 -11.09
N ILE A 65 14.97 0.27 -11.02
CA ILE A 65 15.39 -1.02 -11.61
C ILE A 65 15.51 -0.89 -13.14
N ARG A 66 14.55 -0.27 -13.81
CA ARG A 66 14.58 -0.10 -15.28
C ARG A 66 15.77 0.72 -15.75
N MET A 67 16.19 1.70 -14.96
CA MET A 67 17.28 2.61 -15.27
C MET A 67 18.64 2.13 -14.72
N ALA A 68 18.68 0.99 -14.03
CA ALA A 68 19.90 0.42 -13.50
C ALA A 68 20.95 0.20 -14.60
N GLN A 69 22.23 0.31 -14.22
CA GLN A 69 23.37 0.07 -15.10
C GLN A 69 24.12 -1.19 -14.68
N LYS A 70 24.87 -1.77 -15.62
CA LYS A 70 25.78 -2.86 -15.30
C LYS A 70 26.95 -2.34 -14.47
N ASP A 71 27.27 -3.03 -13.42
CA ASP A 71 28.43 -2.74 -12.60
C ASP A 71 29.69 -3.25 -13.28
N THR A 72 30.35 -2.38 -14.04
CA THR A 72 31.59 -2.75 -14.77
C THR A 72 32.81 -2.75 -13.86
N ALA A 73 32.78 -2.04 -12.74
CA ALA A 73 33.88 -1.98 -11.77
C ALA A 73 33.87 -3.16 -10.79
N GLY A 74 32.70 -3.76 -10.57
CA GLY A 74 32.52 -4.87 -9.63
C GLY A 74 32.32 -4.44 -8.18
N ASP A 75 32.17 -3.15 -7.90
CA ASP A 75 32.10 -2.62 -6.53
C ASP A 75 30.70 -2.80 -5.90
N CYS A 76 29.69 -2.98 -6.72
CA CYS A 76 28.29 -3.02 -6.30
C CYS A 76 27.66 -4.41 -6.41
N THR A 77 27.74 -5.03 -7.57
CA THR A 77 27.03 -6.26 -7.90
C THR A 77 27.92 -7.37 -8.45
N ASP A 78 29.24 -7.30 -8.20
CA ASP A 78 30.23 -8.26 -8.66
C ASP A 78 30.21 -8.41 -10.20
N GLY A 79 30.07 -7.31 -10.93
CA GLY A 79 30.05 -7.28 -12.39
C GLY A 79 28.71 -7.68 -13.04
N LYS A 80 27.66 -7.90 -12.25
CA LYS A 80 26.30 -8.20 -12.72
C LYS A 80 25.46 -6.94 -12.87
N ASN A 81 24.29 -7.06 -13.49
CA ASN A 81 23.32 -5.96 -13.53
C ASN A 81 22.55 -5.84 -12.20
N TYR A 82 22.24 -6.98 -11.59
CA TYR A 82 21.51 -7.07 -10.32
C TYR A 82 22.11 -8.15 -9.43
N LYS A 83 22.12 -7.90 -8.13
CA LYS A 83 22.51 -8.87 -7.10
C LYS A 83 21.37 -9.03 -6.10
N VAL A 84 20.86 -10.26 -5.99
CA VAL A 84 19.95 -10.64 -4.91
C VAL A 84 20.83 -11.15 -3.77
N ILE A 85 20.85 -10.42 -2.66
CA ILE A 85 21.61 -10.78 -1.46
C ILE A 85 20.82 -11.86 -0.70
N ASP A 86 19.55 -11.56 -0.45
CA ASP A 86 18.56 -12.46 0.12
C ASP A 86 17.26 -12.35 -0.69
N GLU A 87 16.31 -13.25 -0.50
CA GLU A 87 15.01 -13.21 -1.22
C GLU A 87 14.32 -11.83 -1.15
N ASN A 88 14.55 -11.07 -0.09
CA ASN A 88 13.93 -9.78 0.19
C ASN A 88 14.89 -8.58 0.06
N HIS A 89 16.08 -8.79 -0.52
CA HIS A 89 17.11 -7.77 -0.64
C HIS A 89 17.72 -7.75 -2.05
N LEU A 90 17.45 -6.69 -2.79
CA LEU A 90 17.97 -6.44 -4.13
C LEU A 90 18.97 -5.28 -4.10
N LYS A 91 20.13 -5.47 -4.74
CA LYS A 91 21.18 -4.47 -4.93
C LYS A 91 21.50 -4.30 -6.41
N PHE A 92 21.75 -3.07 -6.84
CA PHE A 92 22.10 -2.76 -8.22
C PHE A 92 22.83 -1.41 -8.33
N MET A 93 23.53 -1.18 -9.43
CA MET A 93 24.17 0.11 -9.74
C MET A 93 23.11 1.08 -10.25
N SER A 94 23.00 2.23 -9.58
CA SER A 94 22.06 3.29 -9.97
C SER A 94 22.43 3.91 -11.31
N TYR A 95 21.45 4.41 -12.07
CA TYR A 95 21.66 5.19 -13.30
C TYR A 95 22.65 6.36 -13.10
N ASN A 96 22.53 7.06 -11.98
CA ASN A 96 23.49 8.11 -11.62
C ASN A 96 24.44 7.56 -10.53
N SER A 97 25.40 6.76 -10.98
CA SER A 97 26.38 6.12 -10.08
C SER A 97 27.24 7.14 -9.32
N VAL A 98 27.47 8.31 -9.89
CA VAL A 98 28.24 9.39 -9.25
C VAL A 98 27.50 9.97 -8.04
N LEU A 99 26.17 10.12 -8.15
CA LEU A 99 25.34 10.71 -7.09
C LEU A 99 24.84 9.67 -6.09
N TYR A 100 24.42 8.51 -6.59
CA TYR A 100 23.71 7.51 -5.78
C TYR A 100 24.53 6.24 -5.51
N GLY A 101 25.58 5.95 -6.32
CA GLY A 101 26.40 4.73 -6.19
C GLY A 101 25.57 3.47 -6.32
N CYS A 102 25.73 2.53 -5.41
CA CYS A 102 24.86 1.37 -5.27
C CYS A 102 23.53 1.76 -4.64
N GLN A 103 22.47 1.23 -5.21
CA GLN A 103 21.13 1.33 -4.67
C GLN A 103 20.60 -0.03 -4.23
N GLU A 104 19.98 -0.04 -3.08
CA GLU A 104 19.43 -1.25 -2.47
C GLU A 104 17.95 -1.07 -2.13
N PHE A 105 17.17 -2.14 -2.34
CA PHE A 105 15.82 -2.28 -1.84
C PHE A 105 15.76 -3.50 -0.94
N PHE A 106 15.27 -3.33 0.26
CA PHE A 106 15.22 -4.41 1.25
C PHE A 106 14.07 -4.26 2.23
N LEU A 107 13.71 -5.38 2.86
CA LEU A 107 12.73 -5.44 3.90
C LEU A 107 13.44 -5.51 5.26
N GLU A 108 13.20 -4.52 6.11
CA GLU A 108 13.71 -4.51 7.48
C GLU A 108 12.59 -4.10 8.45
N GLY A 109 12.33 -4.93 9.47
CA GLY A 109 11.29 -4.66 10.46
C GLY A 109 9.89 -4.50 9.86
N ASN A 110 9.54 -5.25 8.81
CA ASN A 110 8.28 -5.13 8.05
C ASN A 110 8.10 -3.79 7.31
N GLN A 111 9.17 -3.02 7.15
CA GLN A 111 9.23 -1.79 6.38
C GLN A 111 10.06 -2.00 5.11
N LEU A 112 9.49 -1.64 3.95
CA LEU A 112 10.25 -1.54 2.71
C LEU A 112 11.12 -0.31 2.76
N LYS A 113 12.43 -0.49 2.62
CA LYS A 113 13.42 0.57 2.68
C LYS A 113 14.25 0.62 1.40
N THR A 114 14.73 1.81 1.09
CA THR A 114 15.78 2.04 0.08
C THR A 114 17.02 2.62 0.74
N LYS A 115 18.17 2.20 0.28
CA LYS A 115 19.45 2.75 0.66
C LYS A 115 20.28 3.03 -0.59
N ASN A 116 20.96 4.14 -0.60
CA ASN A 116 21.97 4.50 -1.60
C ASN A 116 23.28 4.74 -0.86
N ASP A 117 24.43 4.41 -1.48
CA ASP A 117 25.73 4.55 -0.83
C ASP A 117 25.98 5.96 -0.28
N ASN A 118 25.56 6.98 -1.00
CA ASN A 118 25.79 8.39 -0.67
C ASN A 118 24.62 9.04 0.09
N LEU A 119 23.55 8.29 0.40
CA LEU A 119 22.36 8.82 1.07
C LEU A 119 21.93 7.93 2.24
N SER A 120 21.20 8.51 3.16
CA SER A 120 20.62 7.76 4.28
C SER A 120 19.55 6.76 3.82
N THR A 121 19.35 5.73 4.60
CA THR A 121 18.23 4.77 4.42
C THR A 121 16.89 5.45 4.60
N LEU A 122 15.99 5.30 3.65
CA LEU A 122 14.66 5.89 3.65
C LEU A 122 13.57 4.83 3.53
N PRO A 123 12.48 4.93 4.30
CA PRO A 123 11.31 4.07 4.11
C PRO A 123 10.56 4.50 2.85
N LEU A 124 10.09 3.52 2.07
CA LEU A 124 9.30 3.75 0.85
C LEU A 124 7.79 3.66 1.10
N ILE A 125 7.37 3.11 2.22
CA ILE A 125 5.96 2.94 2.61
C ILE A 125 5.78 3.54 4.00
N SER A 126 4.64 4.21 4.21
CA SER A 126 4.28 4.81 5.51
C SER A 126 4.31 3.76 6.64
N PRO A 127 4.69 4.16 7.87
CA PRO A 127 4.68 3.27 9.04
C PRO A 127 3.28 2.75 9.42
N ASN A 128 2.20 3.32 8.86
CA ASN A 128 0.84 2.81 9.04
C ASN A 128 0.55 1.51 8.28
N PHE A 129 1.48 1.07 7.44
CA PHE A 129 1.40 -0.16 6.68
C PHE A 129 2.62 -1.03 6.95
N ARG A 130 2.43 -2.34 6.90
CA ARG A 130 3.53 -3.30 6.99
C ARG A 130 3.62 -4.14 5.73
N VAL A 131 4.83 -4.37 5.28
CA VAL A 131 5.12 -5.34 4.23
C VAL A 131 5.29 -6.70 4.88
N THR A 132 4.38 -7.62 4.60
CA THR A 132 4.39 -8.97 5.18
C THR A 132 5.22 -9.95 4.37
N SER A 133 5.41 -9.66 3.07
CA SER A 133 6.28 -10.44 2.19
C SER A 133 6.85 -9.53 1.12
N LEU A 134 8.14 -9.68 0.85
CA LEU A 134 8.85 -9.05 -0.27
C LEU A 134 9.78 -10.11 -0.86
N LYS A 135 9.73 -10.31 -2.18
CA LYS A 135 10.62 -11.22 -2.89
C LYS A 135 11.08 -10.61 -4.19
N PHE A 136 12.37 -10.76 -4.45
CA PHE A 136 13.01 -10.39 -5.70
C PHE A 136 13.50 -11.65 -6.41
N SER A 137 13.27 -11.71 -7.72
CA SER A 137 13.81 -12.77 -8.57
C SER A 137 14.40 -12.14 -9.81
N VAL A 138 15.64 -12.46 -10.11
CA VAL A 138 16.37 -11.95 -11.29
C VAL A 138 16.46 -13.06 -12.32
N SER A 139 16.24 -12.73 -13.57
CA SER A 139 16.36 -13.64 -14.71
C SER A 139 16.96 -12.91 -15.91
N GLY A 140 17.64 -13.65 -16.80
CA GLY A 140 18.22 -13.08 -18.01
C GLY A 140 19.46 -12.20 -17.77
N ASP A 141 20.14 -12.34 -16.63
CA ASP A 141 21.38 -11.59 -16.33
C ASP A 141 22.64 -12.26 -16.95
N GLU A 142 22.42 -13.17 -17.89
CA GLU A 142 23.48 -13.80 -18.67
C GLU A 142 23.83 -12.98 -19.92
N SER A 143 25.05 -13.15 -20.43
CA SER A 143 25.51 -12.46 -21.64
C SER A 143 24.55 -12.69 -22.82
N GLY A 144 24.15 -11.61 -23.49
CA GLY A 144 23.28 -11.62 -24.65
C GLY A 144 21.78 -11.72 -24.35
N LYS A 145 21.37 -11.73 -23.08
CA LYS A 145 19.95 -11.70 -22.66
C LYS A 145 19.61 -10.37 -21.98
N GLN A 146 18.34 -10.00 -22.04
CA GLN A 146 17.85 -8.82 -21.35
C GLN A 146 17.53 -9.14 -19.88
N PRO A 147 18.21 -8.51 -18.93
CA PRO A 147 17.96 -8.70 -17.52
C PRO A 147 16.54 -8.27 -17.13
N ARG A 148 15.89 -9.09 -16.29
CA ARG A 148 14.55 -8.86 -15.77
C ARG A 148 14.51 -9.11 -14.27
N VAL A 149 13.87 -8.23 -13.56
CA VAL A 149 13.62 -8.37 -12.12
C VAL A 149 12.12 -8.53 -11.90
N THR A 150 11.73 -9.61 -11.27
CA THR A 150 10.35 -9.83 -10.79
C THR A 150 10.30 -9.46 -9.33
N ILE A 151 9.37 -8.59 -8.98
CA ILE A 151 9.07 -8.16 -7.61
C ILE A 151 7.74 -8.79 -7.23
N PHE A 152 7.69 -9.48 -6.11
CA PHE A 152 6.46 -9.86 -5.42
C PHE A 152 6.42 -9.14 -4.07
N MET A 153 5.30 -8.48 -3.77
CA MET A 153 5.13 -7.76 -2.51
C MET A 153 3.71 -7.96 -1.96
N GLU A 154 3.62 -8.20 -0.66
CA GLU A 154 2.38 -8.23 0.09
C GLU A 154 2.42 -7.15 1.16
N VAL A 155 1.41 -6.27 1.16
CA VAL A 155 1.28 -5.15 2.09
C VAL A 155 -0.04 -5.23 2.82
N GLN A 156 -0.05 -4.89 4.11
CA GLN A 156 -1.23 -4.92 4.97
C GLN A 156 -1.30 -3.65 5.81
N GLY A 157 -2.52 -3.14 6.03
CA GLY A 157 -2.77 -2.06 7.00
C GLY A 157 -2.48 -2.50 8.43
N ILE A 158 -2.09 -1.56 9.29
CA ILE A 158 -1.91 -1.77 10.73
C ILE A 158 -3.13 -1.17 11.43
N GLY A 159 -3.74 -1.94 12.35
CA GLY A 159 -4.90 -1.46 13.11
C GLY A 159 -5.67 -2.58 13.78
N VAL A 160 -6.74 -2.21 14.48
CA VAL A 160 -7.62 -3.16 15.18
C VAL A 160 -8.67 -3.70 14.20
N GLY A 161 -8.91 -5.01 14.25
CA GLY A 161 -9.87 -5.70 13.40
C GLY A 161 -9.31 -6.12 12.05
N SER A 162 -10.20 -6.44 11.10
CA SER A 162 -9.82 -6.87 9.75
C SER A 162 -9.24 -5.69 8.98
N GLN A 163 -7.97 -5.76 8.63
CA GLN A 163 -7.27 -4.75 7.85
C GLN A 163 -7.15 -5.17 6.39
N PRO A 164 -7.21 -4.21 5.45
CA PRO A 164 -7.04 -4.49 4.03
C PRO A 164 -5.62 -5.03 3.76
N ARG A 165 -5.54 -5.96 2.83
CA ARG A 165 -4.31 -6.59 2.35
C ARG A 165 -4.26 -6.52 0.84
N LEU A 166 -3.09 -6.22 0.30
CA LEU A 166 -2.83 -6.15 -1.13
C LEU A 166 -1.63 -7.04 -1.47
N ARG A 167 -1.77 -7.84 -2.53
CA ARG A 167 -0.69 -8.60 -3.14
C ARG A 167 -0.46 -8.07 -4.54
N ILE A 168 0.79 -7.80 -4.88
CA ILE A 168 1.16 -7.30 -6.19
C ILE A 168 2.41 -8.00 -6.68
N GLN A 169 2.43 -8.30 -7.97
CA GLN A 169 3.61 -8.83 -8.65
C GLN A 169 3.81 -8.07 -9.95
N THR A 170 5.05 -7.73 -10.24
CA THR A 170 5.43 -7.12 -11.51
C THR A 170 6.79 -7.62 -11.96
N THR A 171 7.00 -7.63 -13.28
CA THR A 171 8.30 -7.95 -13.88
C THR A 171 8.79 -6.76 -14.69
N ILE A 172 9.99 -6.32 -14.42
CA ILE A 172 10.61 -5.13 -14.98
C ILE A 172 11.83 -5.55 -15.78
N SER A 173 11.91 -5.12 -17.04
CA SER A 173 13.09 -5.30 -17.88
C SER A 173 13.98 -4.07 -17.78
N GLN A 174 15.28 -4.28 -17.69
CA GLN A 174 16.28 -3.23 -17.75
C GLN A 174 16.21 -2.53 -19.12
N ARG A 175 16.34 -1.20 -19.13
CA ARG A 175 16.32 -0.42 -20.37
C ARG A 175 17.69 -0.36 -21.04
N ASN A 176 18.74 -0.19 -20.25
CA ASN A 176 20.08 -0.02 -20.73
C ASN A 176 20.75 -1.39 -20.87
N LEU A 177 20.76 -1.91 -22.08
CA LEU A 177 21.50 -3.10 -22.43
C LEU A 177 22.95 -2.66 -22.70
N ASN A 178 23.81 -2.83 -21.73
CA ASN A 178 25.25 -2.76 -21.95
C ASN A 178 25.68 -4.06 -22.67
N ILE A 179 25.42 -4.10 -23.98
CA ILE A 179 25.88 -5.17 -24.87
C ILE A 179 27.32 -4.88 -25.25
#